data_f9192524b0698e1e8b219a585d3c56bc
#
_entry.id   f9192524b0698e1e8b219a585d3c56bc
#
_cell.length_a   1.000
_cell.length_b   1.000
_cell.length_c   1.000
_cell.angle_alpha   90.00
_cell.angle_beta   90.00
_cell.angle_gamma   90.00
#
_symmetry.space_group_name_H-M   'P 1'
#
loop_
_entity.id
_entity.type
_entity.pdbx_description
1 polymer ?
#
loop_
_entity_poly.entity_id
_entity_poly.type
_entity_poly.pdbx_seq_one_letter_code
_entity_poly.pdbx_strand_id
1 'polypeptide(L)'
;LMLLTTGTWCAYNDWGGSNHYQGLCGPDGRDFAADVSLLRPWATGFVRWPDGAPRIPHASPPLTRPRYPHMEFARANGISKKYASSGWAAFERPFALWAEAEGITLDYTTQHDLHRDAEALAGYERVTIVGHDEYWTWEMRDHLDAWLDAGGQLARFAGNFFWQTRLSADGLTQTCYKSRAAEDPTTNRRRLTTYWDSPALGRPAAATMGLTGAAGVYAGWSRCAAHGAGGFTIYRPQHWAMAGTGLGYGDVLGRDATIFGYEVDGLDYTMADGLPSPAKNTGLHGRLTIIGMAPATTLAHSTGPDDADPFIGQDDLREVAEIVHGETSPETLARVARGNGMMAHYRRGRGAVFNAGTCEWVAGLIRRDAPVEQVTRNLLTGAWR
;
A
#
# COMPACT_ATOMS: atom_id res chain seq x y z
N LEU A 1 -3.96 13.05 13.22
CA LEU A 1 -2.56 12.57 13.19
C LEU A 1 -2.29 11.85 11.88
N MET A 2 -1.16 12.12 11.25
CA MET A 2 -0.68 11.39 10.10
C MET A 2 0.42 10.41 10.51
N LEU A 3 0.22 9.12 10.25
CA LEU A 3 1.20 8.08 10.51
C LEU A 3 2.04 7.86 9.24
N LEU A 4 3.31 8.21 9.32
CA LEU A 4 4.26 8.09 8.20
C LEU A 4 4.72 6.65 7.99
N THR A 5 4.76 6.21 6.75
CA THR A 5 4.99 4.82 6.33
C THR A 5 6.48 4.44 6.32
N THR A 6 7.18 4.74 7.41
CA THR A 6 8.64 4.59 7.51
C THR A 6 9.14 3.16 7.36
N GLY A 7 8.33 2.16 7.66
CA GLY A 7 8.66 0.75 7.43
C GLY A 7 8.88 0.46 5.94
N THR A 8 7.96 0.91 5.09
CA THR A 8 8.07 0.77 3.65
C THR A 8 9.18 1.65 3.08
N TRP A 9 9.30 2.88 3.59
CA TRP A 9 10.38 3.76 3.17
C TRP A 9 11.77 3.15 3.43
N CYS A 10 11.98 2.54 4.60
CA CYS A 10 13.23 1.86 4.90
C CYS A 10 13.46 0.62 4.04
N ALA A 11 12.40 -0.09 3.67
CA ALA A 11 12.47 -1.27 2.83
C ALA A 11 12.93 -0.97 1.40
N TYR A 12 12.55 0.17 0.85
CA TYR A 12 12.83 0.55 -0.54
C TYR A 12 14.07 1.43 -0.72
N ASN A 13 14.47 2.15 0.30
CA ASN A 13 15.59 3.09 0.20
C ASN A 13 16.88 2.45 0.67
N ASP A 14 17.74 2.12 -0.25
CA ASP A 14 19.00 1.40 -0.08
C ASP A 14 20.21 2.26 0.35
N TRP A 15 19.97 3.36 1.02
CA TRP A 15 21.03 4.30 1.41
C TRP A 15 22.04 3.73 2.39
N GLY A 16 21.67 2.69 3.10
CA GLY A 16 22.56 1.90 3.93
C GLY A 16 23.30 0.80 3.18
N GLY A 17 23.18 0.75 1.84
CA GLY A 17 23.81 -0.27 1.00
C GLY A 17 22.96 -1.50 0.74
N SER A 18 21.76 -1.60 1.32
CA SER A 18 20.85 -2.73 1.13
C SER A 18 19.38 -2.34 1.27
N ASN A 19 18.49 -3.18 0.76
CA ASN A 19 17.03 -3.02 0.85
C ASN A 19 16.34 -4.38 0.87
N HIS A 20 15.04 -4.41 1.21
CA HIS A 20 14.23 -5.63 1.15
C HIS A 20 13.73 -5.93 -0.27
N TYR A 21 14.11 -5.14 -1.24
CA TYR A 21 13.64 -5.26 -2.59
C TYR A 21 14.72 -5.85 -3.48
N GLN A 22 14.41 -6.90 -4.20
CA GLN A 22 15.34 -7.45 -5.19
C GLN A 22 15.62 -6.41 -6.27
N GLY A 23 16.88 -6.21 -6.60
CA GLY A 23 17.23 -5.49 -7.80
C GLY A 23 17.71 -4.07 -7.63
N LEU A 24 18.21 -3.64 -6.46
CA LEU A 24 18.59 -2.25 -6.28
C LEU A 24 20.09 -1.99 -6.14
N CYS A 25 20.88 -2.86 -5.53
CA CYS A 25 22.22 -2.51 -5.11
C CYS A 25 23.34 -3.25 -5.80
N GLY A 26 23.15 -4.42 -6.38
CA GLY A 26 24.19 -5.18 -7.03
C GLY A 26 24.42 -4.82 -8.50
N PRO A 27 25.55 -5.29 -9.08
CA PRO A 27 25.86 -5.08 -10.50
C PRO A 27 24.79 -5.66 -11.44
N ASP A 28 24.09 -6.69 -10.99
CA ASP A 28 22.94 -7.32 -11.66
C ASP A 28 21.59 -6.84 -11.14
N GLY A 29 21.59 -5.95 -10.16
CA GLY A 29 20.40 -5.40 -9.60
C GLY A 29 19.56 -6.35 -8.75
N ARG A 30 20.14 -7.39 -8.14
CA ARG A 30 19.42 -8.46 -7.44
C ARG A 30 19.77 -8.64 -5.97
N ASP A 31 20.41 -7.67 -5.35
CA ASP A 31 20.82 -7.77 -3.95
C ASP A 31 19.65 -7.56 -2.99
N PHE A 32 18.91 -8.62 -2.74
CA PHE A 32 17.98 -8.69 -1.64
C PHE A 32 18.74 -8.85 -0.32
N ALA A 33 18.39 -8.02 0.66
CA ALA A 33 18.85 -8.16 2.03
C ALA A 33 17.66 -8.43 2.96
N ALA A 34 17.76 -9.47 3.78
CA ALA A 34 16.76 -9.73 4.82
C ALA A 34 16.79 -8.65 5.91
N ASP A 35 17.96 -8.10 6.19
CA ASP A 35 18.18 -7.06 7.18
C ASP A 35 18.55 -5.74 6.50
N VAL A 36 17.83 -4.66 6.86
CA VAL A 36 18.15 -3.30 6.38
C VAL A 36 18.34 -2.37 7.57
N SER A 37 19.38 -1.52 7.48
CA SER A 37 19.64 -0.52 8.51
C SER A 37 18.59 0.59 8.50
N LEU A 38 18.14 1.00 9.67
CA LEU A 38 17.32 2.20 9.87
C LEU A 38 18.16 3.46 10.03
N LEU A 39 19.47 3.32 10.19
CA LEU A 39 20.40 4.44 10.19
C LEU A 39 20.50 5.00 8.78
N ARG A 40 20.04 6.22 8.61
CA ARG A 40 20.02 6.91 7.31
C ARG A 40 21.00 8.09 7.39
N PRO A 41 22.15 8.01 6.72
CA PRO A 41 23.05 9.14 6.67
C PRO A 41 22.38 10.29 5.89
N TRP A 42 22.19 11.41 6.53
CA TRP A 42 21.70 12.65 5.93
C TRP A 42 22.83 13.39 5.22
N ALA A 43 23.57 12.69 4.37
CA ALA A 43 24.66 13.26 3.64
C ALA A 43 24.18 14.01 2.39
N THR A 44 25.02 14.90 1.88
CA THR A 44 24.91 15.44 0.53
C THR A 44 24.80 14.26 -0.42
N GLY A 45 23.71 14.13 -1.15
CA GLY A 45 23.47 12.97 -2.01
C GLY A 45 22.36 12.05 -1.54
N PHE A 46 21.61 12.46 -0.54
CA PHE A 46 20.41 11.76 -0.11
C PHE A 46 19.46 11.37 -1.26
N VAL A 47 19.38 12.19 -2.27
CA VAL A 47 18.70 11.93 -3.55
C VAL A 47 19.68 11.79 -4.72
N ARG A 48 20.97 11.73 -4.44
CA ARG A 48 22.04 11.66 -5.44
C ARG A 48 23.04 10.61 -5.02
N TRP A 49 23.21 9.62 -5.87
CA TRP A 49 24.25 8.63 -5.68
C TRP A 49 25.62 9.28 -5.58
N PRO A 50 26.50 8.80 -4.68
CA PRO A 50 27.91 9.19 -4.68
C PRO A 50 28.55 8.98 -6.04
N ASP A 51 29.55 9.81 -6.36
CA ASP A 51 30.32 9.64 -7.58
C ASP A 51 31.00 8.26 -7.58
N GLY A 52 30.89 7.53 -8.70
CA GLY A 52 31.40 6.18 -8.83
C GLY A 52 30.52 5.07 -8.28
N ALA A 53 29.39 5.36 -7.64
CA ALA A 53 28.42 4.35 -7.25
C ALA A 53 27.82 3.64 -8.46
N PRO A 54 27.54 2.34 -8.37
CA PRO A 54 26.87 1.62 -9.44
C PRO A 54 25.54 2.26 -9.78
N ARG A 55 25.20 2.32 -11.06
CA ARG A 55 23.93 2.84 -11.54
C ARG A 55 23.22 1.80 -12.38
N ILE A 56 21.93 1.68 -12.19
CA ILE A 56 21.10 0.75 -12.94
C ILE A 56 20.42 1.53 -14.06
N PRO A 57 20.84 1.37 -15.32
CA PRO A 57 20.17 2.03 -16.41
C PRO A 57 18.76 1.48 -16.61
N HIS A 58 17.82 2.35 -16.91
CA HIS A 58 16.49 1.96 -17.32
C HIS A 58 16.40 2.00 -18.86
N ALA A 59 16.00 0.87 -19.43
CA ALA A 59 15.85 0.74 -20.88
C ALA A 59 14.62 1.48 -21.42
N SER A 60 13.61 1.67 -20.59
CA SER A 60 12.36 2.29 -21.06
C SER A 60 12.48 3.80 -21.25
N PRO A 61 11.91 4.40 -22.31
CA PRO A 61 11.92 5.82 -22.53
C PRO A 61 11.15 6.60 -21.45
N PRO A 62 11.42 7.91 -21.28
CA PRO A 62 10.69 8.76 -20.35
C PRO A 62 9.19 8.76 -20.64
N LEU A 63 8.37 8.82 -19.61
CA LEU A 63 6.95 9.03 -19.75
C LEU A 63 6.67 10.46 -20.25
N THR A 64 5.81 10.59 -21.22
CA THR A 64 5.37 11.92 -21.71
C THR A 64 4.62 12.72 -20.64
N ARG A 65 4.03 12.01 -19.69
CA ARG A 65 3.40 12.60 -18.49
C ARG A 65 3.82 11.76 -17.29
N PRO A 66 4.95 12.07 -16.66
CA PRO A 66 5.41 11.32 -15.50
C PRO A 66 4.41 11.47 -14.38
N ARG A 67 3.97 10.34 -13.84
CA ARG A 67 3.07 10.30 -12.70
C ARG A 67 3.78 10.77 -11.44
N TYR A 68 5.06 10.41 -11.35
CA TYR A 68 5.96 10.79 -10.29
C TYR A 68 7.20 11.46 -10.86
N PRO A 69 7.28 12.80 -10.85
CA PRO A 69 8.43 13.53 -11.39
C PRO A 69 9.78 13.11 -10.80
N HIS A 70 9.81 12.72 -9.52
CA HIS A 70 11.02 12.25 -8.85
C HIS A 70 11.46 10.86 -9.32
N MET A 71 10.55 10.01 -9.82
CA MET A 71 10.93 8.75 -10.48
C MET A 71 11.58 9.02 -11.83
N GLU A 72 11.11 9.99 -12.58
CA GLU A 72 11.76 10.42 -13.83
C GLU A 72 13.13 11.04 -13.56
N PHE A 73 13.28 11.79 -12.46
CA PHE A 73 14.57 12.26 -12.00
C PHE A 73 15.52 11.10 -11.67
N ALA A 74 15.08 10.14 -10.89
CA ALA A 74 15.86 8.96 -10.53
C ALA A 74 16.34 8.22 -11.79
N ARG A 75 15.43 8.02 -12.73
CA ARG A 75 15.69 7.37 -14.00
C ARG A 75 16.69 8.14 -14.85
N ALA A 76 16.51 9.45 -15.03
CA ALA A 76 17.42 10.30 -15.80
C ALA A 76 18.85 10.32 -15.21
N ASN A 77 18.98 10.07 -13.91
CA ASN A 77 20.26 10.03 -13.20
C ASN A 77 20.79 8.61 -12.99
N GLY A 78 20.18 7.58 -13.58
CA GLY A 78 20.60 6.18 -13.43
C GLY A 78 20.44 5.65 -12.00
N ILE A 79 19.47 6.18 -11.25
CA ILE A 79 19.05 5.71 -9.94
C ILE A 79 17.86 4.77 -10.14
N SER A 80 17.71 3.75 -9.31
CA SER A 80 16.58 2.83 -9.41
C SER A 80 15.24 3.55 -9.36
N LYS A 81 14.33 3.16 -10.24
CA LYS A 81 12.94 3.66 -10.25
C LYS A 81 12.21 3.38 -8.94
N LYS A 82 12.59 2.34 -8.23
CA LYS A 82 11.98 1.92 -6.96
C LYS A 82 12.35 2.81 -5.79
N TYR A 83 13.43 3.55 -5.91
CA TYR A 83 13.88 4.52 -4.90
C TYR A 83 12.83 5.54 -4.51
N ALA A 84 11.90 5.86 -5.42
CA ALA A 84 10.84 6.82 -5.21
C ALA A 84 9.44 6.19 -5.06
N SER A 85 9.36 4.86 -4.89
CA SER A 85 8.08 4.14 -4.80
C SER A 85 7.47 4.13 -3.41
N SER A 86 8.04 4.86 -2.47
CA SER A 86 7.55 4.98 -1.10
C SER A 86 8.03 6.26 -0.43
N GLY A 87 7.37 6.61 0.67
CA GLY A 87 7.81 7.63 1.59
C GLY A 87 7.33 9.04 1.28
N TRP A 88 7.93 9.97 2.00
CA TRP A 88 7.49 11.35 2.11
C TRP A 88 7.32 12.05 0.75
N ALA A 89 8.32 11.97 -0.11
CA ALA A 89 8.31 12.73 -1.36
C ALA A 89 7.23 12.27 -2.34
N ALA A 90 6.93 10.95 -2.34
CA ALA A 90 6.05 10.35 -3.33
C ALA A 90 4.56 10.52 -3.01
N PHE A 91 4.19 10.29 -1.76
CA PHE A 91 2.79 10.19 -1.36
C PHE A 91 2.42 11.13 -0.22
N GLU A 92 3.21 11.15 0.83
CA GLU A 92 2.83 11.77 2.09
C GLU A 92 2.89 13.29 2.02
N ARG A 93 3.96 13.85 1.45
CA ARG A 93 4.10 15.31 1.28
C ARG A 93 3.00 15.92 0.39
N PRO A 94 2.66 15.36 -0.79
CA PRO A 94 1.54 15.90 -1.57
C PRO A 94 0.21 15.90 -0.81
N PHE A 95 -0.05 14.87 -0.01
CA PHE A 95 -1.23 14.82 0.86
C PHE A 95 -1.18 15.91 1.93
N ALA A 96 -0.04 16.05 2.62
CA ALA A 96 0.15 17.08 3.64
C ALA A 96 -0.06 18.49 3.10
N LEU A 97 0.51 18.79 1.92
CA LEU A 97 0.32 20.08 1.26
C LEU A 97 -1.14 20.33 0.87
N TRP A 98 -1.84 19.29 0.42
CA TRP A 98 -3.27 19.40 0.13
C TRP A 98 -4.05 19.67 1.42
N ALA A 99 -3.80 18.92 2.50
CA ALA A 99 -4.48 19.09 3.77
C ALA A 99 -4.25 20.49 4.37
N GLU A 100 -3.02 20.99 4.33
CA GLU A 100 -2.68 22.36 4.75
C GLU A 100 -3.44 23.41 3.93
N ALA A 101 -3.53 23.23 2.60
CA ALA A 101 -4.28 24.13 1.73
C ALA A 101 -5.79 24.12 2.01
N GLU A 102 -6.31 23.00 2.51
CA GLU A 102 -7.70 22.85 2.97
C GLU A 102 -7.93 23.36 4.41
N GLY A 103 -6.89 23.86 5.07
CA GLY A 103 -6.94 24.33 6.46
C GLY A 103 -6.99 23.21 7.51
N ILE A 104 -6.61 21.98 7.12
CA ILE A 104 -6.57 20.82 8.02
C ILE A 104 -5.19 20.74 8.67
N THR A 105 -5.15 20.91 9.99
CA THR A 105 -3.91 20.75 10.76
C THR A 105 -3.56 19.28 10.92
N LEU A 106 -2.31 18.93 10.65
CA LEU A 106 -1.77 17.59 10.81
C LEU A 106 -0.64 17.58 11.83
N ASP A 107 -0.74 16.68 12.80
CA ASP A 107 0.41 16.22 13.58
C ASP A 107 1.00 14.98 12.91
N TYR A 108 2.25 14.65 13.20
CA TYR A 108 2.97 13.56 12.53
C TYR A 108 3.60 12.62 13.56
N THR A 109 3.51 11.32 13.26
CA THR A 109 4.28 10.26 13.92
C THR A 109 4.73 9.24 12.88
N THR A 110 5.59 8.30 13.24
CA THR A 110 6.10 7.29 12.32
C THR A 110 5.65 5.88 12.72
N GLN A 111 5.68 4.94 11.77
CA GLN A 111 5.47 3.53 12.10
C GLN A 111 6.49 3.03 13.13
N HIS A 112 7.73 3.52 13.09
CA HIS A 112 8.75 3.13 14.06
C HIS A 112 8.48 3.68 15.47
N ASP A 113 7.87 4.86 15.59
CA ASP A 113 7.39 5.38 16.87
C ASP A 113 6.22 4.53 17.38
N LEU A 114 5.27 4.22 16.49
CA LEU A 114 4.15 3.31 16.82
C LEU A 114 4.63 1.93 17.25
N HIS A 115 5.75 1.42 16.70
CA HIS A 115 6.35 0.16 17.17
C HIS A 115 6.82 0.25 18.62
N ARG A 116 7.46 1.36 18.98
CA ARG A 116 8.13 1.55 20.27
C ARG A 116 7.20 2.00 21.39
N ASP A 117 6.12 2.69 21.03
CA ASP A 117 5.23 3.33 21.98
C ASP A 117 3.77 2.96 21.69
N ALA A 118 3.18 2.25 22.64
CA ALA A 118 1.76 1.87 22.59
C ALA A 118 0.82 3.09 22.66
N GLU A 119 1.30 4.21 23.19
CA GLU A 119 0.55 5.45 23.35
C GLU A 119 0.78 6.44 22.21
N ALA A 120 1.53 6.06 21.16
CA ALA A 120 1.84 6.93 20.03
C ALA A 120 0.60 7.52 19.33
N LEU A 121 -0.56 6.85 19.45
CA LEU A 121 -1.84 7.30 18.89
C LEU A 121 -2.80 7.86 19.95
N ALA A 122 -2.38 7.92 21.21
CA ALA A 122 -3.23 8.37 22.32
C ALA A 122 -3.65 9.83 22.14
N GLY A 123 -4.89 10.15 22.49
CA GLY A 123 -5.43 11.50 22.38
C GLY A 123 -5.89 11.90 20.97
N TYR A 124 -5.60 11.10 19.95
CA TYR A 124 -6.12 11.33 18.60
C TYR A 124 -7.37 10.49 18.34
N GLU A 125 -8.45 11.14 17.96
CA GLU A 125 -9.66 10.48 17.50
C GLU A 125 -9.45 9.87 16.11
N ARG A 126 -8.62 10.54 15.27
CA ARG A 126 -8.43 10.20 13.87
C ARG A 126 -6.96 10.12 13.48
N VAL A 127 -6.64 9.03 12.80
CA VAL A 127 -5.32 8.79 12.21
C VAL A 127 -5.47 8.62 10.70
N THR A 128 -4.54 9.13 9.93
CA THR A 128 -4.46 8.91 8.48
C THR A 128 -3.14 8.27 8.08
N ILE A 129 -3.19 7.37 7.11
CA ILE A 129 -2.05 6.72 6.45
C ILE A 129 -2.20 6.97 4.96
N VAL A 130 -1.10 7.27 4.26
CA VAL A 130 -1.13 7.65 2.85
C VAL A 130 -0.06 6.93 2.05
N GLY A 131 -0.42 6.47 0.87
CA GLY A 131 0.50 5.96 -0.13
C GLY A 131 0.79 4.48 -0.01
N HIS A 132 1.98 4.10 0.42
CA HIS A 132 2.45 2.72 0.40
C HIS A 132 2.91 2.29 1.79
N ASP A 133 2.09 1.50 2.48
CA ASP A 133 2.32 1.07 3.87
C ASP A 133 2.54 -0.44 3.99
N GLU A 134 3.37 -0.98 3.17
CA GLU A 134 3.55 -2.42 2.93
C GLU A 134 4.17 -3.20 4.11
N TYR A 135 5.05 -2.55 4.91
CA TYR A 135 5.88 -3.22 5.92
C TYR A 135 5.48 -2.83 7.33
N TRP A 136 5.01 -3.82 8.11
CA TRP A 136 4.52 -3.63 9.47
C TRP A 136 5.11 -4.66 10.42
N THR A 137 5.41 -4.27 11.65
CA THR A 137 5.72 -5.21 12.71
C THR A 137 4.46 -5.70 13.41
N TRP A 138 4.61 -6.77 14.17
CA TRP A 138 3.53 -7.29 15.00
C TRP A 138 3.07 -6.25 16.02
N GLU A 139 4.01 -5.57 16.67
CA GLU A 139 3.81 -4.52 17.66
C GLU A 139 3.05 -3.32 17.09
N MET A 140 3.44 -2.84 15.91
CA MET A 140 2.71 -1.76 15.23
C MET A 140 1.23 -2.12 15.05
N ARG A 141 0.95 -3.37 14.67
CA ARG A 141 -0.43 -3.84 14.52
C ARG A 141 -1.14 -3.98 15.85
N ASP A 142 -0.48 -4.45 16.90
CA ASP A 142 -1.07 -4.56 18.24
C ASP A 142 -1.49 -3.18 18.75
N HIS A 143 -0.64 -2.18 18.63
CA HIS A 143 -0.93 -0.82 19.09
C HIS A 143 -2.04 -0.16 18.26
N LEU A 144 -2.00 -0.33 16.93
CA LEU A 144 -3.07 0.16 16.06
C LEU A 144 -4.41 -0.55 16.35
N ASP A 145 -4.37 -1.88 16.50
CA ASP A 145 -5.57 -2.68 16.81
C ASP A 145 -6.19 -2.25 18.15
N ALA A 146 -5.37 -2.04 19.18
CA ALA A 146 -5.83 -1.57 20.49
C ALA A 146 -6.46 -0.17 20.41
N TRP A 147 -5.85 0.74 19.68
CA TRP A 147 -6.39 2.08 19.47
C TRP A 147 -7.72 2.07 18.71
N LEU A 148 -7.83 1.25 17.66
CA LEU A 148 -9.09 1.04 16.92
C LEU A 148 -10.17 0.44 17.83
N ASP A 149 -9.83 -0.62 18.59
CA ASP A 149 -10.78 -1.27 19.49
C ASP A 149 -11.27 -0.30 20.60
N ALA A 150 -10.46 0.69 20.96
CA ALA A 150 -10.81 1.76 21.89
C ALA A 150 -11.70 2.87 21.29
N GLY A 151 -11.91 2.89 19.97
CA GLY A 151 -12.79 3.86 19.29
C GLY A 151 -12.11 4.75 18.25
N GLY A 152 -10.84 4.50 17.95
CA GLY A 152 -10.10 5.26 16.94
C GLY A 152 -10.67 5.11 15.53
N GLN A 153 -10.48 6.12 14.71
CA GLN A 153 -10.95 6.20 13.31
C GLN A 153 -9.73 6.28 12.37
N LEU A 154 -9.48 5.22 11.62
CA LEU A 154 -8.38 5.16 10.65
C LEU A 154 -8.88 5.51 9.24
N ALA A 155 -8.41 6.62 8.68
CA ALA A 155 -8.55 6.97 7.27
C ALA A 155 -7.30 6.52 6.52
N ARG A 156 -7.33 5.34 5.89
CA ARG A 156 -6.21 4.78 5.16
C ARG A 156 -6.37 5.03 3.66
N PHE A 157 -5.57 5.95 3.14
CA PHE A 157 -5.43 6.29 1.72
C PHE A 157 -4.17 5.62 1.16
N ALA A 158 -4.05 4.32 1.38
CA ALA A 158 -2.87 3.54 1.06
C ALA A 158 -3.25 2.17 0.51
N GLY A 159 -2.28 1.49 -0.08
CA GLY A 159 -2.41 0.13 -0.60
C GLY A 159 -1.25 -0.76 -0.17
N ASN A 160 -1.43 -2.05 -0.43
CA ASN A 160 -0.44 -3.09 -0.24
C ASN A 160 -0.03 -3.33 1.22
N PHE A 161 -1.00 -3.54 2.11
CA PHE A 161 -0.71 -3.99 3.47
C PHE A 161 -0.33 -5.48 3.45
N PHE A 162 0.98 -5.78 3.47
CA PHE A 162 1.43 -7.06 2.98
C PHE A 162 2.41 -7.80 3.88
N TRP A 163 3.57 -7.18 4.23
CA TRP A 163 4.67 -7.86 4.90
C TRP A 163 4.69 -7.69 6.41
N GLN A 164 4.85 -8.81 7.13
CA GLN A 164 5.33 -8.76 8.51
C GLN A 164 6.84 -8.54 8.52
N THR A 165 7.28 -7.58 9.31
CA THR A 165 8.70 -7.33 9.62
C THR A 165 8.97 -7.46 11.11
N ARG A 166 10.25 -7.49 11.47
CA ARG A 166 10.70 -7.34 12.87
C ARG A 166 11.71 -6.20 12.94
N LEU A 167 11.78 -5.56 14.10
CA LEU A 167 12.90 -4.68 14.44
C LEU A 167 13.85 -5.42 15.37
N SER A 168 15.15 -5.11 15.25
CA SER A 168 16.17 -5.53 16.21
C SER A 168 15.89 -4.92 17.60
N ALA A 169 16.46 -5.50 18.64
CA ALA A 169 16.25 -5.05 20.02
C ALA A 169 16.69 -3.58 20.26
N ASP A 170 17.69 -3.11 19.52
CA ASP A 170 18.14 -1.72 19.54
C ASP A 170 17.29 -0.80 18.63
N GLY A 171 16.37 -1.38 17.86
CA GLY A 171 15.50 -0.66 16.93
C GLY A 171 16.21 -0.06 15.73
N LEU A 172 17.42 -0.52 15.39
CA LEU A 172 18.25 0.05 14.33
C LEU A 172 18.25 -0.79 13.04
N THR A 173 17.67 -1.99 13.07
CA THR A 173 17.59 -2.89 11.92
C THR A 173 16.17 -3.39 11.73
N GLN A 174 15.66 -3.29 10.51
CA GLN A 174 14.42 -3.93 10.07
C GLN A 174 14.75 -5.23 9.35
N THR A 175 14.07 -6.32 9.73
CA THR A 175 14.23 -7.66 9.15
C THR A 175 12.99 -8.06 8.38
N CYS A 176 13.15 -8.53 7.13
CA CYS A 176 12.10 -9.12 6.32
C CYS A 176 12.65 -10.17 5.35
N TYR A 177 12.32 -11.43 5.56
CA TYR A 177 12.77 -12.55 4.70
C TYR A 177 11.89 -12.77 3.47
N LYS A 178 10.68 -12.23 3.46
CA LYS A 178 9.72 -12.35 2.35
C LYS A 178 9.43 -13.82 1.96
N SER A 179 9.61 -14.16 0.68
CA SER A 179 9.50 -15.54 0.16
C SER A 179 10.52 -16.50 0.76
N ARG A 180 11.63 -15.97 1.28
CA ARG A 180 12.68 -16.76 1.93
C ARG A 180 12.41 -16.99 3.43
N ALA A 181 11.15 -16.94 3.86
CA ALA A 181 10.76 -17.10 5.27
C ALA A 181 11.24 -18.44 5.89
N ALA A 182 11.55 -19.44 5.09
CA ALA A 182 12.16 -20.68 5.56
C ALA A 182 13.58 -20.49 6.12
N GLU A 183 14.27 -19.42 5.70
CA GLU A 183 15.62 -19.05 6.17
C GLU A 183 15.56 -18.14 7.41
N ASP A 184 14.38 -17.66 7.80
CA ASP A 184 14.19 -16.82 8.96
C ASP A 184 14.55 -17.61 10.25
N PRO A 185 15.56 -17.17 11.02
CA PRO A 185 16.05 -17.93 12.18
C PRO A 185 15.08 -17.97 13.34
N THR A 186 13.95 -17.26 13.28
CA THR A 186 12.98 -17.27 14.37
C THR A 186 12.33 -18.64 14.54
N THR A 187 12.28 -19.13 15.79
CA THR A 187 11.55 -20.36 16.14
C THR A 187 10.05 -20.10 16.36
N ASN A 188 9.66 -18.87 16.57
CA ASN A 188 8.26 -18.49 16.71
C ASN A 188 7.63 -18.25 15.34
N ARG A 189 6.85 -19.22 14.87
CA ARG A 189 6.21 -19.15 13.55
C ARG A 189 5.32 -17.90 13.35
N ARG A 190 4.71 -17.37 14.41
CA ARG A 190 3.92 -16.14 14.35
C ARG A 190 4.78 -14.88 14.14
N ARG A 191 6.11 -15.01 14.28
CA ARG A 191 7.06 -13.91 14.10
C ARG A 191 7.85 -14.03 12.80
N LEU A 192 7.53 -15.02 11.94
CA LEU A 192 8.12 -15.13 10.61
C LEU A 192 7.87 -13.85 9.80
N THR A 193 8.90 -13.35 9.15
CA THR A 193 8.82 -12.13 8.36
C THR A 193 8.46 -12.46 6.90
N THR A 194 7.17 -12.70 6.70
CA THR A 194 6.53 -13.09 5.43
C THR A 194 5.20 -12.39 5.26
N TYR A 195 4.37 -12.78 4.31
CA TYR A 195 3.02 -12.24 4.11
C TYR A 195 2.15 -12.38 5.35
N TRP A 196 1.43 -11.32 5.69
CA TRP A 196 0.45 -11.37 6.79
C TRP A 196 -0.61 -12.45 6.57
N ASP A 197 -0.98 -12.72 5.32
CA ASP A 197 -1.97 -13.73 4.95
C ASP A 197 -1.41 -15.16 4.90
N SER A 198 -0.13 -15.34 5.21
CA SER A 198 0.44 -16.68 5.40
C SER A 198 -0.26 -17.39 6.56
N PRO A 199 -0.72 -18.65 6.37
CA PRO A 199 -1.32 -19.45 7.43
C PRO A 199 -0.43 -19.61 8.68
N ALA A 200 0.89 -19.51 8.48
CA ALA A 200 1.85 -19.61 9.58
C ALA A 200 1.71 -18.49 10.62
N LEU A 201 1.30 -17.29 10.20
CA LEU A 201 1.13 -16.13 11.08
C LEU A 201 -0.19 -16.20 11.85
N GLY A 202 -1.25 -16.72 11.24
CA GLY A 202 -2.58 -16.80 11.85
C GLY A 202 -3.22 -15.43 12.13
N ARG A 203 -2.76 -14.37 11.44
CA ARG A 203 -3.26 -12.99 11.60
C ARG A 203 -3.32 -12.30 10.24
N PRO A 204 -4.34 -12.59 9.41
CA PRO A 204 -4.45 -12.03 8.08
C PRO A 204 -4.50 -10.49 8.10
N ALA A 205 -4.03 -9.86 7.03
CA ALA A 205 -4.02 -8.40 6.87
C ALA A 205 -5.41 -7.79 7.07
N ALA A 206 -6.42 -8.42 6.50
CA ALA A 206 -7.80 -7.96 6.57
C ALA A 206 -8.37 -7.89 8.00
N ALA A 207 -7.80 -8.62 8.96
CA ALA A 207 -8.23 -8.54 10.36
C ALA A 207 -7.96 -7.17 11.00
N THR A 208 -6.96 -6.42 10.53
CA THR A 208 -6.69 -5.04 10.95
C THR A 208 -7.29 -4.02 9.99
N MET A 209 -7.02 -4.17 8.68
CA MET A 209 -7.32 -3.15 7.67
C MET A 209 -8.65 -3.36 6.92
N GLY A 210 -9.33 -4.49 7.15
CA GLY A 210 -10.53 -4.86 6.39
C GLY A 210 -10.25 -5.41 4.99
N LEU A 211 -9.10 -5.07 4.40
CA LEU A 211 -8.65 -5.50 3.08
C LEU A 211 -7.24 -6.10 3.17
N THR A 212 -6.80 -6.77 2.10
CA THR A 212 -5.46 -7.36 1.99
C THR A 212 -4.87 -7.18 0.61
N GLY A 213 -3.55 -6.94 0.54
CA GLY A 213 -2.78 -6.92 -0.70
C GLY A 213 -2.81 -8.28 -1.43
N ALA A 214 -2.92 -9.39 -0.70
CA ALA A 214 -2.95 -10.73 -1.29
C ALA A 214 -4.18 -10.99 -2.18
N ALA A 215 -5.30 -10.30 -1.96
CA ALA A 215 -6.50 -10.37 -2.79
C ALA A 215 -6.61 -9.19 -3.78
N GLY A 216 -5.81 -8.16 -3.56
CA GLY A 216 -5.78 -6.96 -4.37
C GLY A 216 -4.97 -7.13 -5.64
N VAL A 217 -3.78 -7.65 -5.51
CA VAL A 217 -2.74 -7.69 -6.52
C VAL A 217 -2.41 -6.32 -7.14
N TYR A 218 -1.67 -6.32 -8.20
CA TYR A 218 -1.19 -5.11 -8.82
C TYR A 218 -2.17 -4.57 -9.87
N ALA A 219 -2.34 -3.28 -9.89
CA ALA A 219 -3.22 -2.63 -10.85
C ALA A 219 -2.54 -1.46 -11.53
N GLY A 220 -1.54 -1.75 -12.31
CA GLY A 220 -1.04 -0.79 -13.25
C GLY A 220 -0.17 0.33 -12.69
N TRP A 221 1.07 0.03 -12.37
CA TRP A 221 2.05 1.07 -12.10
C TRP A 221 2.84 1.44 -13.35
N SER A 222 3.10 2.74 -13.53
CA SER A 222 3.89 3.40 -14.57
C SER A 222 3.73 2.92 -16.02
N ARG A 223 2.79 2.11 -16.34
CA ARG A 223 2.41 1.58 -17.67
C ARG A 223 1.82 0.17 -17.63
N CYS A 224 1.92 -0.52 -16.50
CA CYS A 224 1.01 -1.63 -16.31
C CYS A 224 -0.36 -1.00 -16.19
N ALA A 225 -1.07 -0.90 -17.28
CA ALA A 225 -2.35 -0.24 -17.29
C ALA A 225 -3.26 -0.93 -16.31
N ALA A 226 -3.84 -0.15 -15.43
CA ALA A 226 -5.04 -0.59 -14.78
C ALA A 226 -5.98 -1.09 -15.86
N HIS A 227 -6.19 -2.38 -15.90
CA HIS A 227 -7.31 -2.90 -16.66
C HIS A 227 -8.55 -2.60 -15.86
N GLY A 228 -9.10 -1.47 -16.12
CA GLY A 228 -10.23 -0.95 -15.42
C GLY A 228 -10.40 0.52 -15.77
N ALA A 229 -11.37 1.15 -15.17
CA ALA A 229 -11.72 2.51 -15.48
C ALA A 229 -10.77 3.57 -14.86
N GLY A 230 -9.61 3.19 -14.34
CA GLY A 230 -8.65 4.09 -13.69
C GLY A 230 -9.04 4.55 -12.28
N GLY A 231 -10.21 4.16 -11.81
CA GLY A 231 -10.78 4.51 -10.52
C GLY A 231 -11.70 3.42 -9.98
N PHE A 232 -12.45 3.74 -8.94
CA PHE A 232 -13.38 2.81 -8.31
C PHE A 232 -14.80 2.98 -8.86
N THR A 233 -15.38 1.91 -9.39
CA THR A 233 -16.82 1.88 -9.66
C THR A 233 -17.58 1.94 -8.35
N ILE A 234 -18.47 2.91 -8.19
CA ILE A 234 -19.22 3.15 -6.96
C ILE A 234 -20.48 2.28 -6.91
N TYR A 235 -20.62 1.50 -5.84
CA TYR A 235 -21.76 0.64 -5.57
C TYR A 235 -22.66 1.20 -4.46
N ARG A 236 -22.13 2.04 -3.57
CA ARG A 236 -22.90 2.60 -2.44
C ARG A 236 -22.73 4.12 -2.37
N PRO A 237 -23.32 4.87 -3.32
CA PRO A 237 -23.21 6.33 -3.35
C PRO A 237 -23.86 7.03 -2.13
N GLN A 238 -24.78 6.33 -1.45
CA GLN A 238 -25.45 6.85 -0.23
C GLN A 238 -24.59 6.73 1.04
N HIS A 239 -23.43 6.07 0.97
CA HIS A 239 -22.51 5.99 2.11
C HIS A 239 -22.05 7.39 2.51
N TRP A 240 -21.97 7.68 3.80
CA TRP A 240 -21.62 9.01 4.31
C TRP A 240 -20.30 9.56 3.76
N ALA A 241 -19.32 8.69 3.51
CA ALA A 241 -18.04 9.08 2.91
C ALA A 241 -18.20 9.64 1.48
N MET A 242 -19.28 9.29 0.77
CA MET A 242 -19.57 9.74 -0.59
C MET A 242 -20.42 11.02 -0.62
N ALA A 243 -20.82 11.55 0.55
CA ALA A 243 -21.67 12.74 0.61
C ALA A 243 -21.03 13.93 -0.11
N GLY A 244 -21.79 14.60 -0.95
CA GLY A 244 -21.33 15.78 -1.69
C GLY A 244 -20.45 15.52 -2.91
N THR A 245 -20.16 14.25 -3.26
CA THR A 245 -19.35 13.92 -4.46
C THR A 245 -20.14 14.07 -5.76
N GLY A 246 -21.47 14.02 -5.71
CA GLY A 246 -22.33 14.00 -6.90
C GLY A 246 -22.33 12.68 -7.67
N LEU A 247 -21.58 11.65 -7.21
CA LEU A 247 -21.49 10.36 -7.88
C LEU A 247 -22.66 9.46 -7.49
N GLY A 248 -23.20 8.76 -8.49
CA GLY A 248 -24.24 7.75 -8.39
C GLY A 248 -23.71 6.31 -8.43
N TYR A 249 -24.62 5.36 -8.39
CA TYR A 249 -24.31 3.94 -8.59
C TYR A 249 -23.78 3.71 -10.01
N GLY A 250 -22.64 3.04 -10.13
CA GLY A 250 -21.99 2.75 -11.40
C GLY A 250 -21.03 3.84 -11.91
N ASP A 251 -21.05 5.02 -11.31
CA ASP A 251 -20.07 6.05 -11.63
C ASP A 251 -18.67 5.65 -11.16
N VAL A 252 -17.64 6.25 -11.73
CA VAL A 252 -16.25 5.91 -11.42
C VAL A 252 -15.56 7.08 -10.74
N LEU A 253 -15.23 6.89 -9.46
CA LEU A 253 -14.46 7.84 -8.65
C LEU A 253 -13.00 7.86 -9.11
N GLY A 254 -12.47 9.05 -9.39
CA GLY A 254 -11.05 9.28 -9.65
C GLY A 254 -10.54 8.75 -10.99
N ARG A 255 -11.42 8.48 -11.97
CA ARG A 255 -11.09 7.97 -13.30
C ARG A 255 -9.99 8.78 -13.97
N ASP A 256 -10.18 10.07 -14.12
CA ASP A 256 -9.29 10.95 -14.87
C ASP A 256 -7.98 11.21 -14.11
N ALA A 257 -8.04 11.15 -12.80
CA ALA A 257 -6.88 11.23 -11.93
C ALA A 257 -6.12 9.90 -11.85
N THR A 258 -6.74 8.80 -12.25
CA THR A 258 -6.16 7.46 -12.22
C THR A 258 -5.72 7.07 -10.80
N ILE A 259 -6.64 7.14 -9.85
CA ILE A 259 -6.36 6.83 -8.44
C ILE A 259 -6.30 5.34 -8.15
N PHE A 260 -6.65 4.47 -9.09
CA PHE A 260 -6.61 3.02 -8.95
C PHE A 260 -5.30 2.46 -9.48
N GLY A 261 -4.45 1.96 -8.60
CA GLY A 261 -3.12 1.41 -8.92
C GLY A 261 -2.12 1.83 -7.84
N TYR A 262 -0.84 1.66 -7.96
CA TYR A 262 -0.18 0.57 -8.70
C TYR A 262 -0.35 -0.77 -7.98
N GLU A 263 -0.45 -0.74 -6.66
CA GLU A 263 -0.78 -1.84 -5.76
C GLU A 263 -2.08 -1.50 -5.04
N VAL A 264 -2.97 -2.47 -4.99
CA VAL A 264 -4.31 -2.30 -4.45
C VAL A 264 -4.66 -3.43 -3.49
N ASP A 265 -5.50 -3.12 -2.52
CA ASP A 265 -6.00 -4.09 -1.56
C ASP A 265 -7.42 -4.49 -1.89
N GLY A 266 -7.72 -5.75 -1.73
CA GLY A 266 -9.03 -6.32 -1.99
C GLY A 266 -9.46 -7.33 -0.95
N LEU A 267 -10.51 -8.05 -1.30
CA LEU A 267 -11.06 -9.12 -0.48
C LEU A 267 -11.88 -10.07 -1.36
N ASP A 268 -12.00 -11.33 -0.95
CA ASP A 268 -13.00 -12.22 -1.54
C ASP A 268 -14.41 -11.69 -1.28
N TYR A 269 -15.26 -11.66 -2.32
CA TYR A 269 -16.58 -11.06 -2.24
C TYR A 269 -17.62 -11.87 -3.01
N THR A 270 -18.88 -11.58 -2.74
CA THR A 270 -20.05 -12.08 -3.49
C THR A 270 -20.88 -10.89 -3.95
N MET A 271 -21.57 -11.06 -5.07
CA MET A 271 -22.55 -10.09 -5.59
C MET A 271 -23.96 -10.57 -5.30
N ALA A 272 -24.78 -9.70 -4.73
CA ALA A 272 -26.22 -9.92 -4.56
C ALA A 272 -26.96 -8.60 -4.79
N ASP A 273 -28.03 -8.62 -5.57
CA ASP A 273 -28.83 -7.44 -5.89
C ASP A 273 -28.03 -6.25 -6.43
N GLY A 274 -26.98 -6.55 -7.21
CA GLY A 274 -26.06 -5.55 -7.76
C GLY A 274 -25.06 -4.97 -6.77
N LEU A 275 -24.98 -5.46 -5.52
CA LEU A 275 -24.11 -4.93 -4.48
C LEU A 275 -23.04 -5.96 -4.06
N PRO A 276 -21.76 -5.56 -4.00
CA PRO A 276 -20.71 -6.41 -3.47
C PRO A 276 -20.77 -6.49 -1.95
N SER A 277 -20.48 -7.66 -1.42
CA SER A 277 -20.37 -7.92 0.02
C SER A 277 -19.21 -8.88 0.29
N PRO A 278 -18.50 -8.76 1.42
CA PRO A 278 -17.44 -9.71 1.78
C PRO A 278 -17.96 -11.13 1.75
N ALA A 279 -17.19 -12.05 1.17
CA ALA A 279 -17.52 -13.46 1.23
C ALA A 279 -17.46 -13.97 2.68
N LYS A 280 -18.26 -14.98 3.01
CA LYS A 280 -18.38 -15.50 4.39
C LYS A 280 -17.05 -16.02 4.96
N ASN A 281 -16.22 -16.63 4.12
CA ASN A 281 -14.91 -17.16 4.51
C ASN A 281 -13.91 -16.08 4.96
N THR A 282 -14.16 -14.80 4.67
CA THR A 282 -13.28 -13.69 5.10
C THR A 282 -13.41 -13.36 6.59
N GLY A 283 -14.47 -13.80 7.25
CA GLY A 283 -14.78 -13.41 8.63
C GLY A 283 -15.25 -11.98 8.82
N LEU A 284 -15.41 -11.21 7.71
CA LEU A 284 -15.77 -9.78 7.72
C LEU A 284 -17.22 -9.51 7.29
N HIS A 285 -17.96 -10.55 6.96
CA HIS A 285 -19.37 -10.42 6.57
C HIS A 285 -20.19 -9.72 7.67
N GLY A 286 -20.93 -8.69 7.29
CA GLY A 286 -21.70 -7.85 8.23
C GLY A 286 -20.90 -6.79 9.00
N ARG A 287 -19.55 -6.80 8.90
CA ARG A 287 -18.66 -5.83 9.56
C ARG A 287 -17.97 -4.88 8.59
N LEU A 288 -17.90 -5.25 7.32
CA LEU A 288 -17.28 -4.47 6.26
C LEU A 288 -18.29 -4.16 5.16
N THR A 289 -18.31 -2.90 4.75
CA THR A 289 -19.10 -2.39 3.64
C THR A 289 -18.20 -2.01 2.48
N ILE A 290 -18.32 -2.69 1.34
CA ILE A 290 -17.60 -2.35 0.10
C ILE A 290 -18.35 -1.19 -0.55
N ILE A 291 -17.70 -0.05 -0.67
CA ILE A 291 -18.30 1.20 -1.21
C ILE A 291 -18.05 1.29 -2.71
N GLY A 292 -16.83 1.00 -3.12
CA GLY A 292 -16.42 0.98 -4.52
C GLY A 292 -15.39 -0.12 -4.76
N MET A 293 -15.26 -0.58 -6.00
CA MET A 293 -14.26 -1.57 -6.38
C MET A 293 -13.94 -1.50 -7.87
N ALA A 294 -12.79 -2.07 -8.24
CA ALA A 294 -12.42 -2.31 -9.63
C ALA A 294 -11.59 -3.60 -9.72
N PRO A 295 -11.65 -4.31 -10.87
CA PRO A 295 -10.80 -5.48 -11.08
C PRO A 295 -9.32 -5.07 -11.15
N ALA A 296 -8.46 -5.95 -10.65
CA ALA A 296 -7.01 -5.86 -10.73
C ALA A 296 -6.45 -7.15 -11.34
N THR A 297 -5.29 -7.07 -12.00
CA THR A 297 -4.66 -8.23 -12.61
C THR A 297 -3.19 -8.01 -12.87
N THR A 298 -2.38 -9.03 -12.63
CA THR A 298 -0.96 -9.07 -12.96
C THR A 298 -0.68 -9.67 -14.35
N LEU A 299 -1.65 -10.34 -14.94
CA LEU A 299 -1.51 -10.99 -16.25
C LEU A 299 -1.94 -10.12 -17.43
N ALA A 300 -2.42 -8.91 -17.12
CA ALA A 300 -2.91 -8.07 -18.17
C ALA A 300 -1.76 -7.60 -19.07
N HIS A 301 -1.95 -7.80 -20.36
CA HIS A 301 -1.11 -7.12 -21.33
C HIS A 301 -1.20 -5.61 -21.05
N SER A 302 -0.04 -4.99 -20.84
CA SER A 302 0.05 -3.56 -20.74
C SER A 302 -0.63 -2.93 -21.97
N THR A 303 -1.55 -2.01 -21.76
CA THR A 303 -2.03 -1.13 -22.83
C THR A 303 -1.07 0.04 -23.04
N GLY A 304 0.04 0.05 -22.30
CA GLY A 304 1.14 0.97 -22.49
C GLY A 304 1.96 0.61 -23.75
N PRO A 305 2.92 1.43 -24.10
CA PRO A 305 3.86 1.14 -25.18
C PRO A 305 4.56 -0.22 -24.96
N ASP A 306 4.87 -0.91 -26.05
CA ASP A 306 5.48 -2.26 -26.04
C ASP A 306 6.83 -2.34 -25.30
N ASP A 307 7.45 -1.19 -25.07
CA ASP A 307 8.70 -1.02 -24.32
C ASP A 307 8.49 -0.78 -22.80
N ALA A 308 7.26 -0.84 -22.32
CA ALA A 308 6.97 -0.77 -20.90
C ALA A 308 7.61 -1.99 -20.21
N ASP A 309 8.61 -1.72 -19.41
CA ASP A 309 9.22 -2.71 -18.53
C ASP A 309 8.13 -3.30 -17.62
N PRO A 310 7.78 -4.60 -17.74
CA PRO A 310 6.83 -5.21 -16.84
C PRO A 310 7.40 -5.12 -15.43
N PHE A 311 6.75 -4.34 -14.61
CA PHE A 311 7.20 -4.08 -13.24
C PHE A 311 7.11 -5.34 -12.37
N ILE A 312 6.24 -6.25 -12.76
CA ILE A 312 5.88 -7.46 -12.03
C ILE A 312 5.98 -8.64 -12.98
N GLY A 313 6.75 -9.62 -12.56
CA GLY A 313 6.96 -10.86 -13.29
C GLY A 313 6.00 -11.97 -12.86
N GLN A 314 6.09 -13.08 -13.58
CA GLN A 314 5.40 -14.32 -13.22
C GLN A 314 5.82 -14.87 -11.85
N ASP A 315 7.00 -14.47 -11.36
CA ASP A 315 7.56 -14.91 -10.09
C ASP A 315 6.75 -14.39 -8.91
N ASP A 316 6.24 -13.15 -8.97
CA ASP A 316 5.39 -12.58 -7.93
C ASP A 316 4.08 -13.35 -7.75
N LEU A 317 3.49 -13.83 -8.85
CA LEU A 317 2.28 -14.68 -8.80
C LEU A 317 2.55 -16.00 -8.11
N ARG A 318 3.69 -16.62 -8.43
CA ARG A 318 4.10 -17.88 -7.81
C ARG A 318 4.34 -17.70 -6.32
N GLU A 319 5.01 -16.64 -5.94
CA GLU A 319 5.29 -16.29 -4.56
C GLU A 319 4.00 -16.13 -3.74
N VAL A 320 3.04 -15.36 -4.23
CA VAL A 320 1.74 -15.21 -3.56
C VAL A 320 0.99 -16.54 -3.49
N ALA A 321 0.95 -17.30 -4.58
CA ALA A 321 0.27 -18.58 -4.63
C ALA A 321 0.87 -19.57 -3.61
N GLU A 322 2.20 -19.69 -3.57
CA GLU A 322 2.89 -20.58 -2.65
C GLU A 322 2.69 -20.19 -1.18
N ILE A 323 2.86 -18.89 -0.83
CA ILE A 323 2.81 -18.46 0.57
C ILE A 323 1.38 -18.44 1.11
N VAL A 324 0.41 -17.98 0.32
CA VAL A 324 -0.98 -17.81 0.77
C VAL A 324 -1.80 -19.09 0.61
N HIS A 325 -1.58 -19.82 -0.48
CA HIS A 325 -2.38 -21.02 -0.82
C HIS A 325 -1.62 -22.34 -0.63
N GLY A 326 -0.29 -22.30 -0.47
CA GLY A 326 0.53 -23.49 -0.28
C GLY A 326 0.77 -24.31 -1.56
N GLU A 327 0.42 -23.78 -2.72
CA GLU A 327 0.56 -24.47 -4.01
C GLU A 327 0.67 -23.47 -5.19
N THR A 328 1.17 -23.96 -6.32
CA THR A 328 1.34 -23.19 -7.56
C THR A 328 0.70 -23.86 -8.75
N SER A 329 -0.47 -24.52 -8.56
CA SER A 329 -1.24 -25.10 -9.68
C SER A 329 -1.68 -24.03 -10.68
N PRO A 330 -1.92 -24.40 -11.95
CA PRO A 330 -2.43 -23.46 -12.94
C PRO A 330 -3.72 -22.74 -12.49
N GLU A 331 -4.59 -23.43 -11.78
CA GLU A 331 -5.83 -22.90 -11.24
C GLU A 331 -5.56 -21.84 -10.16
N THR A 332 -4.64 -22.12 -9.23
CA THR A 332 -4.27 -21.18 -8.17
C THR A 332 -3.54 -19.97 -8.74
N LEU A 333 -2.62 -20.15 -9.69
CA LEU A 333 -1.97 -19.04 -10.38
C LEU A 333 -2.98 -18.17 -11.13
N ALA A 334 -3.94 -18.77 -11.84
CA ALA A 334 -4.99 -18.03 -12.52
C ALA A 334 -5.91 -17.27 -11.56
N ARG A 335 -6.14 -17.81 -10.37
CA ARG A 335 -6.89 -17.14 -9.31
C ARG A 335 -6.12 -15.94 -8.76
N VAL A 336 -4.86 -16.13 -8.39
CA VAL A 336 -4.00 -15.07 -7.83
C VAL A 336 -3.76 -13.94 -8.84
N ALA A 337 -3.72 -14.26 -10.13
CA ALA A 337 -3.56 -13.28 -11.20
C ALA A 337 -4.74 -12.31 -11.35
N ARG A 338 -5.88 -12.64 -10.75
CA ARG A 338 -7.14 -11.90 -10.87
C ARG A 338 -7.59 -11.50 -9.49
N GLY A 339 -7.40 -10.27 -9.14
CA GLY A 339 -7.83 -9.69 -7.88
C GLY A 339 -8.80 -8.54 -8.11
N ASN A 340 -8.91 -7.76 -7.07
CA ASN A 340 -9.70 -6.55 -7.08
C ASN A 340 -9.09 -5.53 -6.12
N GLY A 341 -9.26 -4.26 -6.40
CA GLY A 341 -9.03 -3.20 -5.43
C GLY A 341 -10.38 -2.71 -4.93
N MET A 342 -10.47 -2.45 -3.64
CA MET A 342 -11.71 -2.05 -2.99
C MET A 342 -11.50 -0.78 -2.17
N MET A 343 -12.53 0.05 -2.17
CA MET A 343 -12.73 1.12 -1.21
C MET A 343 -13.81 0.66 -0.23
N ALA A 344 -13.46 0.52 1.05
CA ALA A 344 -14.31 -0.12 2.04
C ALA A 344 -14.32 0.60 3.39
N HIS A 345 -15.42 0.44 4.12
CA HIS A 345 -15.57 0.85 5.51
C HIS A 345 -15.73 -0.38 6.40
N TYR A 346 -14.85 -0.54 7.37
CA TYR A 346 -14.76 -1.70 8.25
C TYR A 346 -14.92 -1.27 9.71
N ARG A 347 -15.86 -1.90 10.42
CA ARG A 347 -16.07 -1.69 11.86
C ARG A 347 -15.22 -2.65 12.67
N ARG A 348 -14.41 -2.10 13.57
CA ARG A 348 -13.54 -2.86 14.45
C ARG A 348 -13.66 -2.34 15.90
N GLY A 349 -14.00 -3.23 16.84
CA GLY A 349 -14.22 -2.81 18.22
C GLY A 349 -15.23 -1.67 18.30
N ARG A 350 -14.84 -0.57 18.93
CA ARG A 350 -15.64 0.66 18.99
C ARG A 350 -15.27 1.65 17.88
N GLY A 351 -14.19 1.41 17.15
CA GLY A 351 -13.68 2.25 16.09
C GLY A 351 -13.99 1.72 14.69
N ALA A 352 -13.34 2.32 13.71
CA ALA A 352 -13.54 1.98 12.32
C ALA A 352 -12.32 2.29 11.46
N VAL A 353 -12.21 1.57 10.34
CA VAL A 353 -11.24 1.81 9.28
C VAL A 353 -12.00 2.16 8.00
N PHE A 354 -11.71 3.29 7.41
CA PHE A 354 -11.98 3.53 6.00
C PHE A 354 -10.69 3.22 5.24
N ASN A 355 -10.75 2.24 4.36
CA ASN A 355 -9.61 1.82 3.56
C ASN A 355 -9.89 2.11 2.09
N ALA A 356 -9.12 3.03 1.51
CA ALA A 356 -9.20 3.35 0.08
C ALA A 356 -8.57 2.26 -0.80
N GLY A 357 -7.78 1.36 -0.22
CA GLY A 357 -7.23 0.17 -0.86
C GLY A 357 -6.41 0.44 -2.12
N THR A 358 -5.70 1.55 -2.19
CA THR A 358 -4.85 1.91 -3.34
C THR A 358 -3.70 2.80 -2.92
N CYS A 359 -2.51 2.56 -3.48
CA CYS A 359 -1.36 3.45 -3.30
C CYS A 359 -1.53 4.81 -3.98
N GLU A 360 -2.44 4.90 -4.95
CA GLU A 360 -2.53 6.04 -5.87
C GLU A 360 -3.57 7.11 -5.48
N TRP A 361 -4.19 6.99 -4.32
CA TRP A 361 -5.22 7.96 -3.89
C TRP A 361 -4.75 9.41 -4.02
N VAL A 362 -3.50 9.66 -3.64
CA VAL A 362 -2.93 11.01 -3.66
C VAL A 362 -2.86 11.63 -5.07
N ALA A 363 -2.88 10.83 -6.13
CA ALA A 363 -2.94 11.34 -7.49
C ALA A 363 -4.21 12.15 -7.74
N GLY A 364 -5.32 11.79 -7.10
CA GLY A 364 -6.57 12.57 -7.13
C GLY A 364 -6.41 13.94 -6.50
N LEU A 365 -5.69 14.03 -5.38
CA LEU A 365 -5.45 15.30 -4.68
C LEU A 365 -4.47 16.20 -5.48
N ILE A 366 -3.41 15.62 -6.03
CA ILE A 366 -2.45 16.36 -6.90
C ILE A 366 -3.15 16.93 -8.13
N ARG A 367 -4.08 16.18 -8.71
CA ARG A 367 -4.82 16.57 -9.91
C ARG A 367 -6.10 17.36 -9.64
N ARG A 368 -6.39 17.62 -8.37
CA ARG A 368 -7.55 18.38 -7.95
C ARG A 368 -8.88 17.74 -8.44
N ASP A 369 -8.97 16.41 -8.35
CA ASP A 369 -10.18 15.66 -8.64
C ASP A 369 -11.23 15.96 -7.56
N ALA A 370 -12.25 16.70 -7.90
CA ALA A 370 -13.20 17.23 -6.93
C ALA A 370 -13.94 16.14 -6.12
N PRO A 371 -14.40 15.02 -6.71
CA PRO A 371 -14.95 13.90 -5.95
C PRO A 371 -13.95 13.25 -4.99
N VAL A 372 -12.69 13.05 -5.39
CA VAL A 372 -11.65 12.47 -4.53
C VAL A 372 -11.34 13.41 -3.36
N GLU A 373 -11.20 14.70 -3.63
CA GLU A 373 -11.04 15.71 -2.58
C GLU A 373 -12.24 15.71 -1.61
N GLN A 374 -13.46 15.59 -2.13
CA GLN A 374 -14.65 15.59 -1.29
C GLN A 374 -14.69 14.35 -0.37
N VAL A 375 -14.40 13.16 -0.88
CA VAL A 375 -14.27 11.95 -0.04
C VAL A 375 -13.20 12.15 1.04
N THR A 376 -12.05 12.71 0.66
CA THR A 376 -10.96 12.96 1.61
C THR A 376 -11.37 13.94 2.71
N ARG A 377 -12.06 15.03 2.37
CA ARG A 377 -12.64 15.97 3.35
C ARG A 377 -13.62 15.28 4.29
N ASN A 378 -14.54 14.48 3.74
CA ASN A 378 -15.54 13.76 4.53
C ASN A 378 -14.88 12.84 5.57
N LEU A 379 -13.77 12.20 5.20
CA LEU A 379 -13.02 11.31 6.07
C LEU A 379 -12.19 12.04 7.12
N LEU A 380 -11.61 13.19 6.79
CA LEU A 380 -10.75 13.93 7.72
C LEU A 380 -11.53 14.83 8.67
N THR A 381 -12.64 15.41 8.23
CA THR A 381 -13.39 16.43 8.99
C THR A 381 -14.82 16.06 9.29
N GLY A 382 -15.39 15.11 8.56
CA GLY A 382 -16.78 14.67 8.74
C GLY A 382 -16.99 13.75 9.95
N ALA A 383 -18.25 13.59 10.36
CA ALA A 383 -18.62 12.60 11.38
C ALA A 383 -18.72 11.21 10.77
N TRP A 384 -18.00 10.26 11.32
CA TRP A 384 -18.10 8.85 10.92
C TRP A 384 -19.37 8.22 11.53
N ARG A 385 -20.11 7.46 10.71
CA ARG A 385 -21.43 6.90 11.10
C ARG A 385 -21.45 5.38 10.94
#